data_6968f7f3d0229674e3f600f72f1b59b8
#
_entry.id   6968f7f3d0229674e3f600f72f1b59b8
#
_cell.length_a   1.000
_cell.length_b   1.000
_cell.length_c   1.000
_cell.angle_alpha   90.00
_cell.angle_beta   90.00
_cell.angle_gamma   90.00
#
_symmetry.space_group_name_H-M   'P 1'
#
loop_
_entity.id
_entity.type
_entity.pdbx_description
1 polymer ?
#
loop_
_entity_poly.entity_id
_entity_poly.type
_entity_poly.pdbx_seq_one_letter_code
_entity_poly.pdbx_strand_id
1 'polypeptide(L)'
;MKKETICVQGAYEPKSGDPRVLPLYQSTTYYYESLEEMAHLFDVPKDGHIYSRISNPTVACYEQKVAMLEGGTAAMAVSSGMAATLVTVLNVCNAGDNIVANATIYGGTFNLFKTTLPKYGIECRFVSDDMTDEEIKANIDDKTKLFFAETIANPAMVVFDFDRFSKICKEEKLLLCIDNTLATPILVKPFLHGANIVVHSTTKYMDGHATAVGGIIVDGGNFEYRNNPRYVDFVTPDESYHGINYVDEGEGRSEERRVGKE
;
A
#
# COMPACT_ATOMS: atom_id res chain seq x y z
N MET A 1 -5.34 11.13 17.79
CA MET A 1 -5.76 12.42 17.16
C MET A 1 -7.09 12.16 16.45
N LYS A 2 -8.03 13.14 16.39
CA LYS A 2 -9.27 13.00 15.60
C LYS A 2 -8.95 13.06 14.11
N LYS A 3 -9.74 12.38 13.26
CA LYS A 3 -9.51 12.32 11.80
C LYS A 3 -9.44 13.69 11.14
N GLU A 4 -10.28 14.63 11.57
CA GLU A 4 -10.31 16.02 11.07
C GLU A 4 -8.99 16.74 11.39
N THR A 5 -8.44 16.49 12.58
CA THR A 5 -7.16 17.06 12.99
C THR A 5 -6.00 16.43 12.20
N ILE A 6 -6.06 15.12 11.90
CA ILE A 6 -5.05 14.46 11.06
C ILE A 6 -5.06 15.07 9.66
N CYS A 7 -6.24 15.29 9.06
CA CYS A 7 -6.35 15.93 7.75
C CYS A 7 -5.61 17.26 7.68
N VAL A 8 -5.70 18.07 8.74
CA VAL A 8 -5.11 19.42 8.76
C VAL A 8 -3.65 19.41 9.23
N GLN A 9 -3.32 18.70 10.31
CA GLN A 9 -2.05 18.81 11.02
C GLN A 9 -1.26 17.49 11.12
N GLY A 10 -1.81 16.37 10.64
CA GLY A 10 -1.12 15.07 10.74
C GLY A 10 0.21 15.07 10.01
N ALA A 11 1.17 14.34 10.56
CA ALA A 11 2.50 14.08 9.98
C ALA A 11 3.44 15.30 9.83
N TYR A 12 3.06 16.48 10.28
CA TYR A 12 3.93 17.65 10.29
C TYR A 12 3.89 18.34 11.65
N GLU A 13 5.05 18.41 12.30
CA GLU A 13 5.24 19.04 13.61
C GLU A 13 6.25 20.19 13.49
N PRO A 14 5.79 21.42 13.19
CA PRO A 14 6.66 22.56 13.04
C PRO A 14 7.31 22.96 14.37
N LYS A 15 8.61 23.27 14.33
CA LYS A 15 9.37 23.84 15.45
C LYS A 15 9.29 25.36 15.45
N SER A 16 9.81 25.99 16.50
CA SER A 16 9.88 27.46 16.57
C SER A 16 10.68 28.02 15.40
N GLY A 17 10.03 28.87 14.60
CA GLY A 17 10.60 29.48 13.40
C GLY A 17 10.27 28.73 12.09
N ASP A 18 9.73 27.52 12.16
CA ASP A 18 9.32 26.78 10.97
C ASP A 18 8.01 27.35 10.36
N PRO A 19 7.83 27.17 9.07
CA PRO A 19 6.54 27.45 8.41
C PRO A 19 5.41 26.66 9.08
N ARG A 20 4.24 27.30 9.20
CA ARG A 20 3.04 26.65 9.76
C ARG A 20 2.54 25.49 8.90
N VAL A 21 2.74 25.56 7.61
CA VAL A 21 2.38 24.55 6.61
C VAL A 21 3.68 23.98 6.05
N LEU A 22 3.72 22.67 5.86
CA LEU A 22 4.89 22.00 5.26
C LEU A 22 5.25 22.64 3.91
N PRO A 23 6.50 23.09 3.70
CA PRO A 23 6.95 23.61 2.43
C PRO A 23 6.92 22.57 1.31
N LEU A 24 6.76 23.03 0.07
CA LEU A 24 6.96 22.19 -1.11
C LEU A 24 8.47 22.11 -1.42
N TYR A 25 9.06 20.96 -1.19
CA TYR A 25 10.47 20.69 -1.49
C TYR A 25 10.64 20.29 -2.95
N GLN A 26 10.81 21.27 -3.84
CA GLN A 26 11.06 21.07 -5.27
C GLN A 26 12.57 20.95 -5.53
N SER A 27 13.16 19.89 -5.01
CA SER A 27 14.57 19.57 -5.22
C SER A 27 14.74 18.10 -5.57
N THR A 28 15.67 17.77 -6.44
CA THR A 28 16.01 16.37 -6.77
C THR A 28 17.06 15.81 -5.81
N THR A 29 17.97 16.65 -5.34
CA THR A 29 19.12 16.30 -4.47
C THR A 29 19.16 17.25 -3.28
N TYR A 30 19.95 16.89 -2.27
CA TYR A 30 20.07 17.62 -1.03
C TYR A 30 21.55 17.95 -0.77
N TYR A 31 21.81 19.00 0.01
CA TYR A 31 23.14 19.41 0.43
C TYR A 31 23.51 18.74 1.75
N TYR A 32 24.78 18.34 1.87
CA TYR A 32 25.36 17.76 3.09
C TYR A 32 26.64 18.50 3.44
N GLU A 33 26.95 18.56 4.72
CA GLU A 33 28.16 19.26 5.21
C GLU A 33 29.41 18.40 5.02
N SER A 34 29.28 17.06 5.00
CA SER A 34 30.40 16.14 4.85
C SER A 34 30.06 14.91 4.02
N LEU A 35 31.10 14.22 3.51
CA LEU A 35 30.97 12.93 2.84
C LEU A 35 30.54 11.82 3.79
N GLU A 36 30.95 11.92 5.06
CA GLU A 36 30.58 10.96 6.11
C GLU A 36 29.09 11.02 6.39
N GLU A 37 28.49 12.22 6.49
CA GLU A 37 27.05 12.41 6.63
C GLU A 37 26.30 11.80 5.43
N MET A 38 26.78 12.10 4.22
CA MET A 38 26.15 11.55 3.00
C MET A 38 26.25 10.02 2.98
N ALA A 39 27.41 9.42 3.29
CA ALA A 39 27.59 7.98 3.34
C ALA A 39 26.65 7.33 4.37
N HIS A 40 26.53 7.91 5.57
CA HIS A 40 25.61 7.44 6.60
C HIS A 40 24.16 7.37 6.08
N LEU A 41 23.69 8.39 5.35
CA LEU A 41 22.33 8.40 4.81
C LEU A 41 22.10 7.38 3.71
N PHE A 42 23.15 7.00 2.96
CA PHE A 42 23.04 5.88 2.01
C PHE A 42 22.89 4.53 2.70
N ASP A 43 23.54 4.35 3.86
CA ASP A 43 23.43 3.15 4.68
C ASP A 43 22.14 3.14 5.53
N VAL A 44 21.68 4.32 5.98
CA VAL A 44 20.52 4.50 6.86
C VAL A 44 19.54 5.54 6.27
N PRO A 45 18.83 5.22 5.20
CA PRO A 45 17.96 6.19 4.47
C PRO A 45 16.84 6.82 5.33
N LYS A 46 16.49 6.19 6.45
CA LYS A 46 15.47 6.71 7.38
C LYS A 46 15.86 7.99 8.10
N ASP A 47 17.15 8.27 8.20
CA ASP A 47 17.67 9.42 8.97
C ASP A 47 17.63 10.74 8.17
N GLY A 48 17.30 10.68 6.85
CA GLY A 48 17.22 11.89 6.04
C GLY A 48 16.76 11.64 4.60
N HIS A 49 16.98 12.64 3.75
CA HIS A 49 16.60 12.59 2.33
C HIS A 49 17.84 12.72 1.47
N ILE A 50 17.98 11.81 0.49
CA ILE A 50 19.14 11.75 -0.40
C ILE A 50 18.78 12.21 -1.81
N TYR A 51 17.69 11.68 -2.32
CA TYR A 51 17.25 11.90 -3.68
C TYR A 51 15.72 11.78 -3.76
N SER A 52 15.04 12.75 -4.37
CA SER A 52 13.57 12.84 -4.34
C SER A 52 12.81 11.67 -5.00
N ARG A 53 13.47 10.86 -5.84
CA ARG A 53 12.88 9.60 -6.32
C ARG A 53 12.78 8.56 -5.20
N ILE A 54 13.69 8.59 -4.22
CA ILE A 54 13.71 7.66 -3.09
C ILE A 54 12.86 8.20 -1.94
N SER A 55 13.12 9.46 -1.55
CA SER A 55 12.37 10.14 -0.49
C SER A 55 12.43 11.65 -0.65
N ASN A 56 11.34 12.32 -0.29
CA ASN A 56 11.23 13.78 -0.34
C ASN A 56 10.40 14.24 0.87
N PRO A 57 10.77 15.30 1.60
CA PRO A 57 10.05 15.73 2.80
C PRO A 57 8.55 15.96 2.60
N THR A 58 8.16 16.58 1.48
CA THR A 58 6.75 16.82 1.16
C THR A 58 6.01 15.51 0.90
N VAL A 59 6.60 14.60 0.12
CA VAL A 59 6.01 13.31 -0.20
C VAL A 59 5.93 12.43 1.05
N ALA A 60 7.00 12.35 1.85
CA ALA A 60 7.04 11.58 3.09
C ALA A 60 5.95 12.03 4.09
N CYS A 61 5.75 13.33 4.24
CA CYS A 61 4.67 13.86 5.09
C CYS A 61 3.29 13.46 4.57
N TYR A 62 3.09 13.50 3.26
CA TYR A 62 1.84 13.06 2.64
C TYR A 62 1.60 11.56 2.85
N GLU A 63 2.60 10.72 2.62
CA GLU A 63 2.56 9.27 2.84
C GLU A 63 2.20 8.95 4.29
N GLN A 64 2.91 9.57 5.25
CA GLN A 64 2.64 9.38 6.67
C GLN A 64 1.23 9.84 7.06
N LYS A 65 0.74 10.96 6.51
CA LYS A 65 -0.62 11.45 6.77
C LYS A 65 -1.67 10.45 6.29
N VAL A 66 -1.53 9.89 5.09
CA VAL A 66 -2.48 8.91 4.58
C VAL A 66 -2.41 7.60 5.38
N ALA A 67 -1.22 7.12 5.73
CA ALA A 67 -1.06 5.97 6.63
C ALA A 67 -1.79 6.19 7.97
N MET A 68 -1.65 7.37 8.58
CA MET A 68 -2.38 7.73 9.81
C MET A 68 -3.90 7.74 9.61
N LEU A 69 -4.40 8.23 8.49
CA LEU A 69 -5.83 8.29 8.18
C LEU A 69 -6.42 6.89 7.98
N GLU A 70 -5.74 6.01 7.23
CA GLU A 70 -6.16 4.62 7.04
C GLU A 70 -5.97 3.78 8.31
N GLY A 71 -5.02 4.12 9.16
CA GLY A 71 -4.59 3.32 10.32
C GLY A 71 -3.56 2.25 9.93
N GLY A 72 -2.85 2.46 8.83
CA GLY A 72 -1.74 1.63 8.38
C GLY A 72 -0.42 1.96 9.06
N THR A 73 0.60 1.14 8.80
CA THR A 73 1.95 1.27 9.34
C THR A 73 2.82 2.19 8.49
N ALA A 74 2.69 2.09 7.17
CA ALA A 74 3.46 2.86 6.20
C ALA A 74 2.64 3.10 4.93
N ALA A 75 3.05 4.08 4.13
CA ALA A 75 2.48 4.30 2.81
C ALA A 75 3.56 4.73 1.82
N MET A 76 3.30 4.50 0.53
CA MET A 76 4.16 4.90 -0.59
C MET A 76 3.31 5.57 -1.66
N ALA A 77 3.63 6.83 -1.94
CA ALA A 77 2.99 7.60 -3.01
C ALA A 77 3.54 7.19 -4.38
N VAL A 78 2.67 7.13 -5.36
CA VAL A 78 2.98 6.78 -6.75
C VAL A 78 2.24 7.71 -7.72
N SER A 79 2.59 7.67 -8.98
CA SER A 79 2.12 8.61 -10.00
C SER A 79 0.61 8.53 -10.33
N SER A 80 -0.05 7.42 -10.00
CA SER A 80 -1.49 7.25 -10.26
C SER A 80 -2.04 6.03 -9.49
N GLY A 81 -3.39 5.94 -9.38
CA GLY A 81 -4.04 4.75 -8.83
C GLY A 81 -3.71 3.47 -9.60
N MET A 82 -3.61 3.55 -10.93
CA MET A 82 -3.19 2.40 -11.75
C MET A 82 -1.75 1.98 -11.46
N ALA A 83 -0.86 2.94 -11.18
CA ALA A 83 0.51 2.65 -10.75
C ALA A 83 0.50 1.99 -9.35
N ALA A 84 -0.36 2.44 -8.43
CA ALA A 84 -0.51 1.82 -7.12
C ALA A 84 -0.93 0.34 -7.24
N THR A 85 -1.96 0.05 -8.03
CA THR A 85 -2.43 -1.31 -8.28
C THR A 85 -1.34 -2.18 -8.92
N LEU A 86 -0.69 -1.69 -10.00
CA LEU A 86 0.33 -2.45 -10.71
C LEU A 86 1.54 -2.74 -9.82
N VAL A 87 2.07 -1.73 -9.13
CA VAL A 87 3.23 -1.87 -8.23
C VAL A 87 2.91 -2.84 -7.09
N THR A 88 1.72 -2.77 -6.50
CA THR A 88 1.29 -3.73 -5.47
C THR A 88 1.34 -5.17 -5.98
N VAL A 89 0.78 -5.43 -7.17
CA VAL A 89 0.80 -6.79 -7.74
C VAL A 89 2.22 -7.24 -8.05
N LEU A 90 3.03 -6.40 -8.71
CA LEU A 90 4.41 -6.75 -9.07
C LEU A 90 5.33 -6.91 -7.84
N ASN A 91 4.99 -6.27 -6.71
CA ASN A 91 5.75 -6.44 -5.47
C ASN A 91 5.52 -7.81 -4.81
N VAL A 92 4.33 -8.38 -4.96
CA VAL A 92 3.97 -9.65 -4.30
C VAL A 92 4.00 -10.88 -5.22
N CYS A 93 3.99 -10.67 -6.54
CA CYS A 93 3.93 -11.73 -7.55
C CYS A 93 5.20 -11.80 -8.38
N ASN A 94 5.65 -13.02 -8.62
CA ASN A 94 6.66 -13.38 -9.62
C ASN A 94 5.98 -13.92 -10.89
N ALA A 95 6.73 -14.03 -11.98
CA ALA A 95 6.26 -14.74 -13.18
C ALA A 95 5.93 -16.19 -12.86
N GLY A 96 4.73 -16.62 -13.22
CA GLY A 96 4.16 -17.94 -12.89
C GLY A 96 3.23 -17.93 -11.66
N ASP A 97 3.13 -16.81 -10.94
CA ASP A 97 2.13 -16.62 -9.88
C ASP A 97 0.78 -16.17 -10.44
N ASN A 98 -0.22 -16.16 -9.57
CA ASN A 98 -1.54 -15.64 -9.91
C ASN A 98 -2.15 -14.83 -8.78
N ILE A 99 -3.17 -14.05 -9.13
CA ILE A 99 -4.04 -13.32 -8.21
C ILE A 99 -5.49 -13.71 -8.42
N VAL A 100 -6.30 -13.57 -7.40
CA VAL A 100 -7.77 -13.61 -7.50
C VAL A 100 -8.30 -12.18 -7.39
N ALA A 101 -9.26 -11.81 -8.21
CA ALA A 101 -9.87 -10.49 -8.14
C ALA A 101 -11.41 -10.58 -8.25
N ASN A 102 -12.10 -9.71 -7.51
CA ASN A 102 -13.54 -9.56 -7.73
C ASN A 102 -13.80 -9.05 -9.16
N ALA A 103 -14.78 -9.61 -9.83
CA ALA A 103 -15.10 -9.27 -11.22
C ALA A 103 -15.71 -7.86 -11.38
N THR A 104 -16.28 -7.30 -10.30
CA THR A 104 -16.91 -5.98 -10.28
C THR A 104 -15.92 -4.87 -9.89
N ILE A 105 -14.74 -4.82 -10.52
CA ILE A 105 -13.74 -3.79 -10.31
C ILE A 105 -13.70 -2.77 -11.45
N TYR A 106 -13.03 -1.64 -11.23
CA TYR A 106 -12.84 -0.59 -12.23
C TYR A 106 -12.33 -1.17 -13.56
N GLY A 107 -12.91 -0.74 -14.67
CA GLY A 107 -12.59 -1.29 -16.00
C GLY A 107 -11.12 -1.18 -16.39
N GLY A 108 -10.41 -0.13 -15.93
CA GLY A 108 -8.96 0.01 -16.12
C GLY A 108 -8.19 -1.07 -15.38
N THR A 109 -8.56 -1.37 -14.14
CA THR A 109 -7.97 -2.43 -13.32
C THR A 109 -8.29 -3.81 -13.89
N PHE A 110 -9.53 -4.01 -14.31
CA PHE A 110 -9.92 -5.26 -14.99
C PHE A 110 -9.08 -5.51 -16.24
N ASN A 111 -8.89 -4.49 -17.07
CA ASN A 111 -8.09 -4.60 -18.29
C ASN A 111 -6.59 -4.82 -17.96
N LEU A 112 -6.05 -4.15 -16.93
CA LEU A 112 -4.71 -4.40 -16.42
C LEU A 112 -4.54 -5.87 -16.05
N PHE A 113 -5.45 -6.43 -15.29
CA PHE A 113 -5.36 -7.80 -14.79
C PHE A 113 -5.59 -8.84 -15.89
N LYS A 114 -6.57 -8.61 -16.78
CA LYS A 114 -6.91 -9.56 -17.83
C LYS A 114 -5.93 -9.56 -19.00
N THR A 115 -5.36 -8.39 -19.33
CA THR A 115 -4.64 -8.21 -20.60
C THR A 115 -3.16 -7.90 -20.39
N THR A 116 -2.83 -7.13 -19.35
CA THR A 116 -1.45 -6.64 -19.16
C THR A 116 -0.64 -7.58 -18.26
N LEU A 117 -1.17 -8.02 -17.14
CA LEU A 117 -0.46 -8.92 -16.22
C LEU A 117 -0.02 -10.25 -16.87
N PRO A 118 -0.80 -10.87 -17.79
CA PRO A 118 -0.32 -12.06 -18.49
C PRO A 118 0.97 -11.86 -19.29
N LYS A 119 1.25 -10.64 -19.74
CA LYS A 119 2.54 -10.31 -20.43
C LYS A 119 3.74 -10.36 -19.48
N TYR A 120 3.50 -10.25 -18.19
CA TYR A 120 4.50 -10.40 -17.13
C TYR A 120 4.51 -11.82 -16.52
N GLY A 121 3.70 -12.73 -17.10
CA GLY A 121 3.58 -14.10 -16.62
C GLY A 121 2.72 -14.26 -15.37
N ILE A 122 1.88 -13.28 -15.04
CA ILE A 122 0.98 -13.28 -13.89
C ILE A 122 -0.45 -13.49 -14.37
N GLU A 123 -1.11 -14.54 -13.90
CA GLU A 123 -2.52 -14.82 -14.19
C GLU A 123 -3.43 -14.05 -13.23
N CYS A 124 -4.61 -13.63 -13.70
CA CYS A 124 -5.69 -13.16 -12.83
C CYS A 124 -6.95 -14.02 -13.03
N ARG A 125 -7.47 -14.56 -11.94
CA ARG A 125 -8.71 -15.32 -11.88
C ARG A 125 -9.81 -14.44 -11.29
N PHE A 126 -10.87 -14.23 -12.05
CA PHE A 126 -11.97 -13.39 -11.61
C PHE A 126 -13.05 -14.21 -10.93
N VAL A 127 -13.52 -13.73 -9.78
CA VAL A 127 -14.64 -14.31 -9.02
C VAL A 127 -15.74 -13.28 -8.87
N SER A 128 -16.98 -13.75 -8.76
CA SER A 128 -18.16 -12.90 -8.58
C SER A 128 -18.80 -13.13 -7.20
N ASP A 129 -19.59 -12.16 -6.74
CA ASP A 129 -20.20 -12.21 -5.40
C ASP A 129 -21.29 -13.28 -5.25
N ASP A 130 -21.83 -13.77 -6.36
CA ASP A 130 -22.82 -14.87 -6.43
C ASP A 130 -22.21 -16.28 -6.36
N MET A 131 -20.89 -16.42 -6.51
CA MET A 131 -20.19 -17.68 -6.30
C MET A 131 -20.26 -18.11 -4.83
N THR A 132 -20.32 -19.41 -4.59
CA THR A 132 -20.17 -19.97 -3.23
C THR A 132 -18.74 -19.80 -2.71
N ASP A 133 -18.53 -19.94 -1.40
CA ASP A 133 -17.21 -19.86 -0.81
C ASP A 133 -16.27 -20.95 -1.35
N GLU A 134 -16.82 -22.15 -1.61
CA GLU A 134 -16.10 -23.27 -2.21
C GLU A 134 -15.65 -22.97 -3.64
N GLU A 135 -16.52 -22.35 -4.45
CA GLU A 135 -16.19 -21.93 -5.81
C GLU A 135 -15.12 -20.84 -5.83
N ILE A 136 -15.17 -19.89 -4.88
CA ILE A 136 -14.14 -18.85 -4.71
C ILE A 136 -12.80 -19.49 -4.33
N LYS A 137 -12.81 -20.38 -3.33
CA LYS A 137 -11.60 -21.09 -2.88
C LYS A 137 -11.00 -22.00 -3.96
N ALA A 138 -11.81 -22.56 -4.85
CA ALA A 138 -11.33 -23.34 -5.99
C ALA A 138 -10.50 -22.52 -7.00
N ASN A 139 -10.57 -21.18 -6.94
CA ASN A 139 -9.72 -20.28 -7.72
C ASN A 139 -8.39 -19.93 -7.02
N ILE A 140 -8.19 -20.39 -5.78
CA ILE A 140 -6.99 -20.16 -4.97
C ILE A 140 -6.14 -21.43 -4.99
N ASP A 141 -4.85 -21.30 -5.33
CA ASP A 141 -3.87 -22.36 -5.29
C ASP A 141 -2.56 -21.89 -4.63
N ASP A 142 -1.52 -22.73 -4.61
CA ASP A 142 -0.23 -22.40 -3.97
C ASP A 142 0.50 -21.23 -4.65
N LYS A 143 0.12 -20.87 -5.88
CA LYS A 143 0.66 -19.74 -6.64
C LYS A 143 -0.13 -18.45 -6.47
N THR A 144 -1.28 -18.52 -5.81
CA THR A 144 -2.11 -17.34 -5.57
C THR A 144 -1.48 -16.46 -4.49
N LYS A 145 -1.20 -15.21 -4.82
CA LYS A 145 -0.51 -14.25 -3.92
C LYS A 145 -1.44 -13.19 -3.33
N LEU A 146 -2.53 -12.86 -4.01
CA LEU A 146 -3.32 -11.70 -3.66
C LEU A 146 -4.79 -11.92 -4.01
N PHE A 147 -5.69 -11.50 -3.12
CA PHE A 147 -7.08 -11.22 -3.46
C PHE A 147 -7.25 -9.71 -3.58
N PHE A 148 -7.79 -9.25 -4.72
CA PHE A 148 -8.02 -7.83 -5.00
C PHE A 148 -9.50 -7.52 -5.13
N ALA A 149 -9.96 -6.45 -4.46
CA ALA A 149 -11.32 -5.93 -4.60
C ALA A 149 -11.37 -4.41 -4.40
N GLU A 150 -12.52 -3.81 -4.69
CA GLU A 150 -12.81 -2.40 -4.42
C GLU A 150 -13.83 -2.29 -3.28
N THR A 151 -13.64 -1.35 -2.36
CA THR A 151 -14.62 -1.08 -1.27
C THR A 151 -16.02 -0.81 -1.83
N ILE A 152 -16.08 -0.03 -2.91
CA ILE A 152 -17.29 0.27 -3.68
C ILE A 152 -16.91 0.14 -5.14
N ALA A 153 -17.53 -0.80 -5.83
CA ALA A 153 -17.23 -1.12 -7.22
C ALA A 153 -17.65 0.01 -8.19
N ASN A 154 -16.79 0.32 -9.16
CA ASN A 154 -17.06 1.30 -10.22
C ASN A 154 -17.17 0.59 -11.59
N PRO A 155 -18.29 0.65 -12.32
CA PRO A 155 -19.49 1.47 -12.07
C PRO A 155 -20.63 0.75 -11.36
N ALA A 156 -20.46 -0.51 -10.96
CA ALA A 156 -21.57 -1.35 -10.48
C ALA A 156 -22.14 -0.89 -9.13
N MET A 157 -21.43 -0.03 -8.36
CA MET A 157 -21.82 0.49 -7.05
C MET A 157 -22.10 -0.62 -6.00
N VAL A 158 -21.56 -1.82 -6.22
CA VAL A 158 -21.61 -2.92 -5.26
C VAL A 158 -20.67 -2.62 -4.11
N VAL A 159 -21.14 -2.77 -2.89
CA VAL A 159 -20.32 -2.66 -1.67
C VAL A 159 -19.72 -4.02 -1.35
N PHE A 160 -18.42 -4.06 -1.15
CA PHE A 160 -17.67 -5.28 -0.88
C PHE A 160 -18.05 -5.90 0.47
N ASP A 161 -18.31 -7.20 0.47
CA ASP A 161 -18.59 -7.98 1.68
C ASP A 161 -17.27 -8.34 2.40
N PHE A 162 -16.80 -7.43 3.22
CA PHE A 162 -15.56 -7.61 3.97
C PHE A 162 -15.61 -8.84 4.88
N ASP A 163 -16.72 -9.09 5.57
CA ASP A 163 -16.82 -10.18 6.54
C ASP A 163 -16.62 -11.53 5.87
N ARG A 164 -17.21 -11.71 4.70
CA ARG A 164 -17.09 -12.92 3.90
C ARG A 164 -15.68 -13.10 3.33
N PHE A 165 -15.21 -12.13 2.57
CA PHE A 165 -13.97 -12.27 1.81
C PHE A 165 -12.70 -12.19 2.67
N SER A 166 -12.71 -11.39 3.75
CA SER A 166 -11.58 -11.38 4.68
C SER A 166 -11.44 -12.70 5.44
N LYS A 167 -12.57 -13.37 5.73
CA LYS A 167 -12.55 -14.71 6.32
C LYS A 167 -11.91 -15.72 5.36
N ILE A 168 -12.32 -15.73 4.08
CA ILE A 168 -11.73 -16.60 3.04
C ILE A 168 -10.22 -16.33 2.95
N CYS A 169 -9.80 -15.07 2.78
CA CYS A 169 -8.40 -14.71 2.68
C CYS A 169 -7.59 -15.14 3.91
N LYS A 170 -8.16 -15.01 5.11
CA LYS A 170 -7.51 -15.44 6.35
C LYS A 170 -7.36 -16.97 6.43
N GLU A 171 -8.39 -17.73 6.06
CA GLU A 171 -8.37 -19.19 6.03
C GLU A 171 -7.32 -19.70 5.03
N GLU A 172 -7.24 -19.07 3.86
CA GLU A 172 -6.30 -19.40 2.79
C GLU A 172 -4.90 -18.77 2.99
N LYS A 173 -4.68 -17.99 4.06
CA LYS A 173 -3.43 -17.24 4.33
C LYS A 173 -3.00 -16.36 3.16
N LEU A 174 -3.95 -15.66 2.56
CA LEU A 174 -3.80 -14.86 1.35
C LEU A 174 -3.88 -13.37 1.70
N LEU A 175 -3.02 -12.55 1.07
CA LEU A 175 -3.11 -11.09 1.17
C LEU A 175 -4.43 -10.57 0.60
N LEU A 176 -5.12 -9.73 1.35
CA LEU A 176 -6.29 -8.98 0.90
C LEU A 176 -5.90 -7.53 0.60
N CYS A 177 -5.95 -7.16 -0.67
CA CYS A 177 -5.73 -5.80 -1.16
C CYS A 177 -7.05 -5.15 -1.55
N ILE A 178 -7.31 -3.98 -0.99
CA ILE A 178 -8.55 -3.23 -1.24
C ILE A 178 -8.24 -1.88 -1.89
N ASP A 179 -8.85 -1.62 -3.03
CA ASP A 179 -8.91 -0.27 -3.58
C ASP A 179 -10.03 0.51 -2.86
N ASN A 180 -9.61 1.44 -2.00
CA ASN A 180 -10.51 2.26 -1.17
C ASN A 180 -10.73 3.66 -1.75
N THR A 181 -10.54 3.82 -3.06
CA THR A 181 -10.61 5.12 -3.76
C THR A 181 -11.92 5.86 -3.53
N LEU A 182 -13.06 5.19 -3.66
CA LEU A 182 -14.37 5.86 -3.58
C LEU A 182 -14.79 6.14 -2.13
N ALA A 183 -14.56 5.21 -1.21
CA ALA A 183 -14.92 5.40 0.20
C ALA A 183 -13.95 6.33 0.93
N THR A 184 -12.68 6.32 0.58
CA THR A 184 -11.58 7.00 1.27
C THR A 184 -11.45 6.58 2.75
N PRO A 185 -10.35 6.88 3.45
CA PRO A 185 -10.21 6.56 4.87
C PRO A 185 -11.21 7.31 5.79
N ILE A 186 -12.00 8.21 5.20
CA ILE A 186 -13.01 8.97 5.94
C ILE A 186 -14.26 8.16 6.18
N LEU A 187 -14.72 7.39 5.18
CA LEU A 187 -15.93 6.56 5.28
C LEU A 187 -15.62 5.14 5.72
N VAL A 188 -14.59 4.50 5.18
CA VAL A 188 -14.21 3.12 5.48
C VAL A 188 -12.71 3.02 5.71
N LYS A 189 -12.32 2.23 6.69
CA LYS A 189 -10.93 1.84 6.97
C LYS A 189 -10.80 0.33 6.76
N PRO A 190 -10.37 -0.13 5.59
CA PRO A 190 -10.36 -1.55 5.24
C PRO A 190 -9.53 -2.41 6.20
N PHE A 191 -8.49 -1.85 6.84
CA PHE A 191 -7.68 -2.58 7.83
C PHE A 191 -8.50 -3.04 9.05
N LEU A 192 -9.54 -2.31 9.45
CA LEU A 192 -10.44 -2.72 10.53
C LEU A 192 -11.34 -3.88 10.12
N HIS A 193 -11.40 -4.18 8.82
CA HIS A 193 -12.21 -5.23 8.23
C HIS A 193 -11.37 -6.36 7.60
N GLY A 194 -10.09 -6.45 7.95
CA GLY A 194 -9.23 -7.57 7.57
C GLY A 194 -8.40 -7.38 6.30
N ALA A 195 -8.42 -6.21 5.67
CA ALA A 195 -7.47 -5.90 4.60
C ALA A 195 -6.03 -5.87 5.13
N ASN A 196 -5.07 -6.17 4.25
CA ASN A 196 -3.64 -6.12 4.55
C ASN A 196 -2.95 -4.98 3.78
N ILE A 197 -3.41 -4.71 2.57
CA ILE A 197 -2.93 -3.62 1.72
C ILE A 197 -4.13 -2.79 1.28
N VAL A 198 -3.98 -1.48 1.27
CA VAL A 198 -4.98 -0.55 0.72
C VAL A 198 -4.33 0.28 -0.37
N VAL A 199 -4.99 0.40 -1.51
CA VAL A 199 -4.57 1.28 -2.60
C VAL A 199 -5.61 2.37 -2.84
N HIS A 200 -5.17 3.51 -3.34
CA HIS A 200 -6.04 4.60 -3.75
C HIS A 200 -5.59 5.24 -5.07
N SER A 201 -6.53 5.58 -5.90
CA SER A 201 -6.36 6.70 -6.84
C SER A 201 -6.62 8.00 -6.09
N THR A 202 -5.55 8.67 -5.66
CA THR A 202 -5.66 9.93 -4.93
C THR A 202 -6.17 11.07 -5.80
N THR A 203 -6.19 10.86 -7.12
CA THR A 203 -6.83 11.68 -8.16
C THR A 203 -8.29 12.01 -7.86
N LYS A 204 -8.99 11.13 -7.11
CA LYS A 204 -10.44 11.19 -6.93
C LYS A 204 -10.80 12.01 -5.68
N TYR A 205 -11.46 11.40 -4.71
CA TYR A 205 -11.97 12.13 -3.54
C TYR A 205 -10.90 12.58 -2.54
N MET A 206 -9.67 12.04 -2.61
CA MET A 206 -8.57 12.56 -1.78
C MET A 206 -8.09 13.93 -2.26
N ASP A 207 -7.89 14.13 -3.58
CA ASP A 207 -7.63 15.46 -4.15
C ASP A 207 -8.89 16.34 -4.02
N GLY A 208 -10.06 15.79 -4.34
CA GLY A 208 -11.35 16.43 -4.16
C GLY A 208 -11.64 17.63 -5.07
N HIS A 209 -10.68 18.05 -5.90
CA HIS A 209 -10.74 19.26 -6.72
C HIS A 209 -10.55 18.98 -8.21
N ALA A 210 -10.30 17.73 -8.61
CA ALA A 210 -10.01 17.32 -9.98
C ALA A 210 -8.80 18.04 -10.61
N THR A 211 -7.80 18.37 -9.78
CA THR A 211 -6.64 19.19 -10.18
C THR A 211 -5.35 18.38 -10.27
N ALA A 212 -5.26 17.24 -9.61
CA ALA A 212 -4.04 16.43 -9.54
C ALA A 212 -4.30 14.97 -9.85
N VAL A 213 -3.30 14.30 -10.42
CA VAL A 213 -3.28 12.86 -10.62
C VAL A 213 -2.26 12.24 -9.67
N GLY A 214 -2.66 11.18 -8.97
CA GLY A 214 -1.77 10.49 -8.05
C GLY A 214 -2.35 9.16 -7.59
N GLY A 215 -1.52 8.38 -6.91
CA GLY A 215 -1.89 7.14 -6.26
C GLY A 215 -1.11 6.96 -4.98
N ILE A 216 -1.57 6.05 -4.13
CA ILE A 216 -0.88 5.68 -2.91
C ILE A 216 -1.18 4.23 -2.55
N ILE A 217 -0.18 3.55 -2.00
CA ILE A 217 -0.25 2.22 -1.43
C ILE A 217 -0.07 2.37 0.06
N VAL A 218 -0.90 1.74 0.86
CA VAL A 218 -0.81 1.74 2.33
C VAL A 218 -0.67 0.30 2.80
N ASP A 219 0.34 0.03 3.62
CA ASP A 219 0.54 -1.26 4.28
C ASP A 219 -0.10 -1.24 5.68
N GLY A 220 -0.88 -2.26 5.97
CA GLY A 220 -1.50 -2.44 7.29
C GLY A 220 -0.52 -2.91 8.36
N GLY A 221 0.60 -3.55 7.98
CA GLY A 221 1.55 -4.17 8.91
C GLY A 221 0.89 -5.29 9.74
N ASN A 222 -0.16 -5.91 9.24
CA ASN A 222 -1.02 -6.85 9.96
C ASN A 222 -1.07 -8.25 9.33
N PHE A 223 -0.19 -8.54 8.37
CA PHE A 223 -0.12 -9.83 7.69
C PHE A 223 1.06 -10.66 8.20
N GLU A 224 0.82 -11.95 8.42
CA GLU A 224 1.86 -12.89 8.86
C GLU A 224 2.56 -13.51 7.64
N TYR A 225 3.74 -12.98 7.32
CA TYR A 225 4.58 -13.48 6.22
C TYR A 225 5.43 -14.69 6.64
N ARG A 226 5.86 -14.74 7.92
CA ARG A 226 6.66 -15.84 8.44
C ARG A 226 5.84 -17.12 8.42
N ASN A 227 6.47 -18.22 8.11
CA ASN A 227 5.80 -19.52 8.01
C ASN A 227 4.70 -19.61 6.93
N ASN A 228 4.69 -18.67 5.97
CA ASN A 228 3.80 -18.72 4.82
C ASN A 228 4.61 -18.93 3.54
N PRO A 229 4.59 -20.13 2.95
CA PRO A 229 5.42 -20.47 1.79
C PRO A 229 5.08 -19.66 0.52
N ARG A 230 3.93 -18.98 0.50
CA ARG A 230 3.55 -18.11 -0.61
C ARG A 230 4.43 -16.86 -0.72
N TYR A 231 5.01 -16.40 0.40
CA TYR A 231 5.71 -15.12 0.48
C TYR A 231 7.15 -15.26 0.97
N VAL A 232 7.82 -16.31 0.52
CA VAL A 232 9.20 -16.61 0.90
C VAL A 232 10.16 -15.44 0.60
N ASP A 233 9.90 -14.68 -0.47
CA ASP A 233 10.72 -13.55 -0.89
C ASP A 233 10.73 -12.40 0.15
N PHE A 234 9.69 -12.30 0.99
CA PHE A 234 9.61 -11.28 2.05
C PHE A 234 10.39 -11.64 3.32
N VAL A 235 10.71 -12.91 3.48
CA VAL A 235 11.38 -13.46 4.69
C VAL A 235 12.77 -14.01 4.41
N THR A 236 13.25 -13.91 3.17
CA THR A 236 14.61 -14.25 2.77
C THR A 236 15.44 -12.99 2.53
N PRO A 237 16.76 -13.02 2.80
CA PRO A 237 17.63 -11.89 2.50
C PRO A 237 17.62 -11.54 1.01
N ASP A 238 17.40 -10.26 0.69
CA ASP A 238 17.45 -9.75 -0.68
C ASP A 238 18.87 -9.25 -1.01
N GLU A 239 19.54 -9.93 -1.93
CA GLU A 239 20.91 -9.57 -2.34
C GLU A 239 20.99 -8.19 -3.01
N SER A 240 19.91 -7.72 -3.65
CA SER A 240 19.86 -6.40 -4.29
C SER A 240 19.75 -5.26 -3.30
N TYR A 241 19.39 -5.57 -2.05
CA TYR A 241 19.27 -4.62 -0.92
C TYR A 241 20.17 -5.01 0.26
N HIS A 242 21.43 -5.36 -0.01
CA HIS A 242 22.44 -5.66 1.01
C HIS A 242 22.07 -6.81 1.97
N GLY A 243 21.23 -7.75 1.51
CA GLY A 243 20.78 -8.88 2.32
C GLY A 243 19.69 -8.54 3.34
N ILE A 244 18.96 -7.47 3.14
CA ILE A 244 17.84 -7.08 4.01
C ILE A 244 16.73 -8.14 3.93
N ASN A 245 16.16 -8.48 5.09
CA ASN A 245 14.92 -9.20 5.23
C ASN A 245 13.80 -8.19 5.46
N TYR A 246 12.88 -8.07 4.52
CA TYR A 246 11.85 -7.03 4.55
C TYR A 246 10.89 -7.12 5.75
N VAL A 247 10.63 -8.34 6.24
CA VAL A 247 9.76 -8.53 7.41
C VAL A 247 10.46 -8.08 8.69
N ASP A 248 11.75 -8.40 8.85
CA ASP A 248 12.53 -8.00 10.02
C ASP A 248 12.65 -6.47 10.11
N GLU A 249 12.94 -5.82 8.99
CA GLU A 249 12.98 -4.35 8.90
C GLU A 249 11.63 -3.69 9.15
N GLY A 250 10.54 -4.31 8.70
CA GLY A 250 9.18 -3.84 8.93
C GLY A 250 8.77 -3.94 10.40
N GLU A 251 9.16 -5.00 11.10
CA GLU A 251 8.89 -5.18 12.54
C GLU A 251 9.66 -4.17 13.40
N GLY A 252 10.90 -3.85 13.07
CA GLY A 252 11.66 -2.79 13.73
C GLY A 252 10.95 -1.44 13.69
N ARG A 253 10.29 -1.11 12.56
CA ARG A 253 9.47 0.10 12.44
C ARG A 253 8.20 0.06 13.29
N SER A 254 7.62 -1.12 13.52
CA SER A 254 6.42 -1.28 14.35
C SER A 254 6.74 -1.15 15.84
N GLU A 255 7.93 -1.56 16.28
CA GLU A 255 8.37 -1.41 17.67
C GLU A 255 8.74 0.03 18.02
N GLU A 256 9.42 0.77 17.14
CA GLU A 256 9.69 2.20 17.34
C GLU A 256 8.41 3.03 17.52
N ARG A 257 7.30 2.62 16.90
CA ARG A 257 5.98 3.25 17.11
C ARG A 257 5.32 2.84 18.41
N ARG A 258 5.63 1.68 18.98
CA ARG A 258 5.13 1.26 20.31
C ARG A 258 5.84 2.01 21.44
N VAL A 259 7.14 2.23 21.30
CA VAL A 259 7.96 2.94 22.31
C VAL A 259 7.70 4.44 22.34
N GLY A 260 7.24 5.05 21.26
CA GLY A 260 6.86 6.48 21.19
C GLY A 260 5.45 6.80 21.69
N LYS A 261 4.77 5.87 22.37
CA LYS A 261 3.41 6.03 22.93
C LYS A 261 3.35 5.98 24.45
N GLU A 262 4.49 6.11 25.14
CA GLU A 262 4.50 6.39 26.58
C GLU A 262 4.67 7.87 26.88
#